data_c6bd7945a62eae507e56afd4c082db0e
#
_entry.id   c6bd7945a62eae507e56afd4c082db0e
#
_cell.length_a   1.000
_cell.length_b   1.000
_cell.length_c   1.000
_cell.angle_alpha   90.00
_cell.angle_beta   90.00
_cell.angle_gamma   90.00
#
_symmetry.space_group_name_H-M   'P 1'
#
loop_
_entity.id
_entity.type
_entity.pdbx_description
1 polymer ?
#
loop_
_entity_poly.entity_id
_entity_poly.type
_entity_poly.pdbx_seq_one_letter_code
_entity_poly.pdbx_strand_id
1 'polypeptide(L)'
;MQNKNYPKEILSIIRSNSAPAELREKLLNYHENDLADALTALTPEERQKLYPVLGIEYVAEIFSYFDDAEPYLKELPSKEAAKVISNMDSDDAVDALDDLEEEDKRKIVSHLDEDSAEDVRMLLSYDEDEIGSSMTTNYICIRKGMTIRQAMKELVRQAGENDNISILYVVDESGRFYGAIDLKDLIIARSEDSLEKLIVRSYPYVTDHEKISACIDQIVDYAERSLPVLNSDKELIGIITASDVVELVDNELGDDYAKLGGLTGEEDLNESVWDSVRKRFPWLIALLFLGMLVSSVVGMFESVVAVLPIVICFQSLVLDMAGNVGTQSLAVTIRVLMDENLTGTKKLRLLFKEMRVGLINGALLAVLTLVSLGIYIHFFKVYDWGQAFLLSGCVGISLIVAMIISSLVGTVIPMFFHKIHIDPAVASGPLITTVNDLVAVVTYYGLAMIFLIDVFHLA
;
A
#
# COMPACT_ATOMS: atom_id res chain seq x y z
N MET A 1 -4.98 27.69 12.65
CA MET A 1 -6.07 27.15 13.48
C MET A 1 -5.42 26.51 14.68
N GLN A 2 -5.79 26.87 15.92
CA GLN A 2 -5.35 26.13 17.09
C GLN A 2 -5.99 24.74 16.99
N ASN A 3 -5.18 23.68 16.91
CA ASN A 3 -5.67 22.32 17.03
C ASN A 3 -6.40 22.20 18.40
N LYS A 4 -7.71 22.26 18.41
CA LYS A 4 -8.49 21.88 19.58
C LYS A 4 -8.22 20.40 19.80
N ASN A 5 -7.70 20.03 20.96
CA ASN A 5 -7.47 18.64 21.33
C ASN A 5 -8.81 18.08 21.87
N TYR A 6 -9.71 17.70 20.97
CA TYR A 6 -11.02 17.16 21.30
C TYR A 6 -10.96 15.90 22.17
N PRO A 7 -10.05 14.94 21.97
CA PRO A 7 -9.94 13.79 22.88
C PRO A 7 -9.75 14.17 24.35
N LYS A 8 -8.95 15.21 24.65
CA LYS A 8 -8.82 15.68 26.05
C LYS A 8 -10.08 16.34 26.60
N GLU A 9 -10.80 17.06 25.77
CA GLU A 9 -12.09 17.66 26.14
C GLU A 9 -13.12 16.56 26.42
N ILE A 10 -13.21 15.56 25.54
CA ILE A 10 -14.07 14.38 25.70
C ILE A 10 -13.75 13.63 26.99
N LEU A 11 -12.47 13.35 27.28
CA LEU A 11 -12.07 12.70 28.54
C LEU A 11 -12.53 13.50 29.77
N SER A 12 -12.46 14.84 29.73
CA SER A 12 -12.95 15.69 30.83
C SER A 12 -14.45 15.60 31.02
N ILE A 13 -15.20 15.46 29.91
CA ILE A 13 -16.66 15.29 29.91
C ILE A 13 -17.02 13.91 30.47
N ILE A 14 -16.38 12.85 30.03
CA ILE A 14 -16.61 11.47 30.50
C ILE A 14 -16.35 11.36 32.00
N ARG A 15 -15.27 11.98 32.51
CA ARG A 15 -14.92 11.99 33.93
C ARG A 15 -15.72 13.02 34.76
N SER A 16 -16.58 13.78 34.12
CA SER A 16 -17.50 14.69 34.84
C SER A 16 -18.60 13.91 35.55
N ASN A 17 -19.15 14.49 36.60
CA ASN A 17 -20.26 13.87 37.35
C ASN A 17 -21.64 14.20 36.71
N SER A 18 -21.73 14.06 35.37
CA SER A 18 -22.97 14.32 34.62
C SER A 18 -23.91 13.11 34.67
N ALA A 19 -25.22 13.37 34.57
CA ALA A 19 -26.20 12.29 34.44
C ALA A 19 -25.99 11.54 33.10
N PRO A 20 -26.28 10.21 33.01
CA PRO A 20 -26.05 9.44 31.78
C PRO A 20 -26.68 10.05 30.51
N ALA A 21 -27.87 10.55 30.57
CA ALA A 21 -28.56 11.20 29.44
C ALA A 21 -27.87 12.50 29.00
N GLU A 22 -27.43 13.32 29.96
CA GLU A 22 -26.68 14.55 29.67
C GLU A 22 -25.28 14.24 29.14
N LEU A 23 -24.63 13.18 29.63
CA LEU A 23 -23.32 12.70 29.15
C LEU A 23 -23.43 12.28 27.69
N ARG A 24 -24.43 11.46 27.35
CA ARG A 24 -24.69 11.04 25.97
C ARG A 24 -24.92 12.24 25.04
N GLU A 25 -25.79 13.17 25.41
CA GLU A 25 -26.08 14.37 24.60
C GLU A 25 -24.83 15.20 24.32
N LYS A 26 -23.93 15.32 25.29
CA LYS A 26 -22.66 16.02 25.12
C LYS A 26 -21.69 15.27 24.18
N LEU A 27 -21.62 13.95 24.29
CA LEU A 27 -20.70 13.13 23.49
C LEU A 27 -21.15 13.02 22.03
N LEU A 28 -22.43 12.96 21.74
CA LEU A 28 -22.99 12.98 20.38
C LEU A 28 -22.68 14.29 19.59
N ASN A 29 -22.09 15.30 20.21
CA ASN A 29 -21.63 16.51 19.50
C ASN A 29 -20.17 16.40 19.00
N TYR A 30 -19.49 15.29 19.23
CA TYR A 30 -18.13 15.02 18.75
C TYR A 30 -18.18 13.99 17.64
N HIS A 31 -17.18 14.03 16.77
CA HIS A 31 -17.00 13.04 15.73
C HIS A 31 -16.57 11.70 16.34
N GLU A 32 -17.01 10.61 15.74
CA GLU A 32 -16.77 9.23 16.20
C GLU A 32 -15.27 8.93 16.31
N ASN A 33 -14.46 9.39 15.38
CA ASN A 33 -12.98 9.27 15.42
C ASN A 33 -12.38 9.97 16.66
N ASP A 34 -12.83 11.18 17.01
CA ASP A 34 -12.36 11.87 18.23
C ASP A 34 -12.76 11.11 19.51
N LEU A 35 -13.91 10.41 19.46
CA LEU A 35 -14.38 9.53 20.53
C LEU A 35 -13.56 8.25 20.62
N ALA A 36 -13.21 7.63 19.49
CA ALA A 36 -12.32 6.47 19.43
C ALA A 36 -10.97 6.81 20.08
N ASP A 37 -10.34 7.92 19.68
CA ASP A 37 -9.11 8.43 20.28
C ASP A 37 -9.24 8.64 21.81
N ALA A 38 -10.38 9.17 22.27
CA ALA A 38 -10.61 9.36 23.69
C ALA A 38 -10.80 8.02 24.44
N LEU A 39 -11.46 7.04 23.82
CA LEU A 39 -11.66 5.71 24.40
C LEU A 39 -10.34 4.97 24.63
N THR A 40 -9.34 5.13 23.75
CA THR A 40 -8.02 4.53 23.93
C THR A 40 -7.35 4.96 25.24
N ALA A 41 -7.60 6.18 25.70
CA ALA A 41 -7.02 6.74 26.91
C ALA A 41 -7.85 6.45 28.20
N LEU A 42 -8.96 5.73 28.10
CA LEU A 42 -9.78 5.28 29.23
C LEU A 42 -9.32 3.92 29.74
N THR A 43 -9.61 3.62 31.02
CA THR A 43 -9.44 2.25 31.53
C THR A 43 -10.61 1.35 31.07
N PRO A 44 -10.41 0.02 31.03
CA PRO A 44 -11.51 -0.91 30.72
C PRO A 44 -12.78 -0.70 31.55
N GLU A 45 -12.64 -0.39 32.84
CA GLU A 45 -13.75 -0.15 33.73
C GLU A 45 -14.48 1.19 33.44
N GLU A 46 -13.76 2.19 32.93
CA GLU A 46 -14.37 3.45 32.46
C GLU A 46 -15.16 3.20 31.18
N ARG A 47 -14.59 2.45 30.21
CA ARG A 47 -15.23 2.11 28.93
C ARG A 47 -16.49 1.26 29.13
N GLN A 48 -16.41 0.19 29.90
CA GLN A 48 -17.57 -0.68 30.18
C GLN A 48 -18.75 0.05 30.82
N LYS A 49 -18.51 1.14 31.56
CA LYS A 49 -19.58 2.01 32.08
C LYS A 49 -20.12 2.96 31.03
N LEU A 50 -19.32 3.29 30.04
CA LEU A 50 -19.68 4.26 28.99
C LEU A 50 -20.48 3.60 27.86
N TYR A 51 -20.18 2.37 27.48
CA TYR A 51 -20.87 1.67 26.38
C TYR A 51 -22.40 1.66 26.52
N PRO A 52 -22.98 1.33 27.69
CA PRO A 52 -24.43 1.40 27.86
C PRO A 52 -25.01 2.82 27.79
N VAL A 53 -24.20 3.84 28.03
CA VAL A 53 -24.62 5.25 27.95
C VAL A 53 -24.69 5.71 26.49
N LEU A 54 -23.72 5.32 25.69
CA LEU A 54 -23.64 5.62 24.26
C LEU A 54 -24.73 4.89 23.48
N GLY A 55 -24.97 3.62 23.79
CA GLY A 55 -25.83 2.71 23.05
C GLY A 55 -25.07 1.93 21.98
N ILE A 56 -25.58 0.76 21.60
CA ILE A 56 -24.89 -0.21 20.76
C ILE A 56 -24.59 0.35 19.37
N GLU A 57 -25.58 1.00 18.73
CA GLU A 57 -25.44 1.60 17.42
C GLU A 57 -24.25 2.58 17.38
N TYR A 58 -24.20 3.51 18.32
CA TYR A 58 -23.12 4.50 18.35
C TYR A 58 -21.76 3.93 18.80
N VAL A 59 -21.77 2.85 19.57
CA VAL A 59 -20.54 2.10 19.91
C VAL A 59 -20.01 1.39 18.66
N ALA A 60 -20.87 0.85 17.80
CA ALA A 60 -20.49 0.25 16.54
C ALA A 60 -19.78 1.27 15.63
N GLU A 61 -20.42 2.45 15.42
CA GLU A 61 -19.83 3.54 14.64
C GLU A 61 -18.46 3.99 15.18
N ILE A 62 -18.25 4.00 16.50
CA ILE A 62 -16.94 4.34 17.09
C ILE A 62 -15.93 3.22 16.87
N PHE A 63 -16.36 1.96 16.92
CA PHE A 63 -15.46 0.81 16.80
C PHE A 63 -14.91 0.65 15.39
N SER A 64 -15.62 1.12 14.36
CA SER A 64 -15.13 1.19 12.98
C SER A 64 -13.93 2.16 12.79
N TYR A 65 -13.60 2.96 13.79
CA TYR A 65 -12.43 3.85 13.76
C TYR A 65 -11.23 3.32 14.56
N PHE A 66 -11.26 2.08 15.05
CA PHE A 66 -10.10 1.48 15.71
C PHE A 66 -9.25 0.70 14.69
N ASP A 67 -7.95 0.95 14.68
CA ASP A 67 -7.00 0.15 13.91
C ASP A 67 -6.92 -1.32 14.41
N ASP A 68 -7.27 -1.57 15.67
CA ASP A 68 -7.36 -2.88 16.31
C ASP A 68 -8.55 -2.86 17.29
N ALA A 69 -9.63 -3.50 16.88
CA ALA A 69 -10.87 -3.58 17.65
C ALA A 69 -10.86 -4.71 18.70
N GLU A 70 -9.92 -5.67 18.63
CA GLU A 70 -9.87 -6.86 19.48
C GLU A 70 -9.91 -6.54 20.98
N PRO A 71 -9.07 -5.60 21.54
CA PRO A 71 -9.05 -5.32 22.97
C PRO A 71 -10.40 -4.83 23.49
N TYR A 72 -11.13 -4.08 22.67
CA TYR A 72 -12.42 -3.46 23.03
C TYR A 72 -13.59 -4.44 22.91
N LEU A 73 -13.58 -5.28 21.86
CA LEU A 73 -14.55 -6.35 21.70
C LEU A 73 -14.44 -7.40 22.82
N LYS A 74 -13.22 -7.72 23.26
CA LYS A 74 -12.98 -8.63 24.40
C LYS A 74 -13.45 -8.10 25.76
N GLU A 75 -13.66 -6.79 25.89
CA GLU A 75 -14.26 -6.19 27.09
C GLU A 75 -15.76 -6.45 27.21
N LEU A 76 -16.41 -6.81 26.09
CA LEU A 76 -17.86 -7.05 26.02
C LEU A 76 -18.17 -8.55 26.14
N PRO A 77 -19.31 -8.92 26.74
CA PRO A 77 -19.81 -10.28 26.61
C PRO A 77 -20.06 -10.62 25.13
N SER A 78 -19.77 -11.86 24.68
CA SER A 78 -19.86 -12.25 23.26
C SER A 78 -21.20 -11.91 22.61
N LYS A 79 -22.31 -11.92 23.36
CA LYS A 79 -23.63 -11.47 22.89
C LYS A 79 -23.72 -9.97 22.62
N GLU A 80 -23.03 -9.16 23.39
CA GLU A 80 -23.02 -7.69 23.22
C GLU A 80 -22.03 -7.32 22.12
N ALA A 81 -20.89 -7.98 22.07
CA ALA A 81 -19.93 -7.86 20.97
C ALA A 81 -20.60 -8.21 19.62
N ALA A 82 -21.35 -9.31 19.54
CA ALA A 82 -22.11 -9.69 18.34
C ALA A 82 -23.10 -8.60 17.91
N LYS A 83 -23.75 -7.93 18.87
CA LYS A 83 -24.65 -6.82 18.51
C LYS A 83 -23.90 -5.58 18.00
N VAL A 84 -22.71 -5.30 18.54
CA VAL A 84 -21.87 -4.22 18.02
C VAL A 84 -21.48 -4.54 16.59
N ILE A 85 -20.95 -5.74 16.32
CA ILE A 85 -20.60 -6.22 14.97
C ILE A 85 -21.80 -6.19 14.01
N SER A 86 -23.00 -6.62 14.44
CA SER A 86 -24.21 -6.56 13.61
C SER A 86 -24.72 -5.11 13.30
N ASN A 87 -24.17 -4.09 13.94
CA ASN A 87 -24.50 -2.68 13.66
C ASN A 87 -23.34 -1.93 12.99
N MET A 88 -22.25 -2.61 12.64
CA MET A 88 -21.17 -2.09 11.80
C MET A 88 -21.51 -2.28 10.33
N ASP A 89 -20.86 -1.53 9.46
CA ASP A 89 -20.83 -1.84 8.03
C ASP A 89 -20.18 -3.23 7.84
N SER A 90 -20.53 -3.94 6.79
CA SER A 90 -20.16 -5.35 6.67
C SER A 90 -18.66 -5.58 6.48
N ASP A 91 -17.96 -4.66 5.83
CA ASP A 91 -16.51 -4.58 5.72
C ASP A 91 -15.85 -4.34 7.10
N ASP A 92 -16.23 -3.27 7.81
CA ASP A 92 -15.76 -2.98 9.18
C ASP A 92 -16.01 -4.15 10.12
N ALA A 93 -17.16 -4.84 9.96
CA ALA A 93 -17.51 -6.00 10.77
C ALA A 93 -16.56 -7.19 10.51
N VAL A 94 -16.13 -7.38 9.27
CA VAL A 94 -15.16 -8.42 8.91
C VAL A 94 -13.78 -8.07 9.47
N ASP A 95 -13.32 -6.84 9.28
CA ASP A 95 -12.02 -6.39 9.76
C ASP A 95 -11.91 -6.54 11.29
N ALA A 96 -12.93 -6.06 12.01
CA ALA A 96 -13.00 -6.22 13.47
C ALA A 96 -13.06 -7.70 13.94
N LEU A 97 -13.55 -8.60 13.10
CA LEU A 97 -13.57 -10.05 13.38
C LEU A 97 -12.25 -10.71 13.03
N ASP A 98 -11.51 -10.23 12.03
CA ASP A 98 -10.23 -10.79 11.61
C ASP A 98 -9.13 -10.51 12.62
N ASP A 99 -9.21 -9.42 13.35
CA ASP A 99 -8.35 -9.10 14.49
C ASP A 99 -8.46 -10.13 15.64
N LEU A 100 -9.60 -10.84 15.76
CA LEU A 100 -9.89 -11.73 16.87
C LEU A 100 -9.22 -13.10 16.74
N GLU A 101 -8.87 -13.70 17.88
CA GLU A 101 -8.51 -15.12 17.94
C GLU A 101 -9.69 -16.01 17.46
N GLU A 102 -9.40 -17.07 16.74
CA GLU A 102 -10.36 -18.00 16.13
C GLU A 102 -11.47 -18.50 17.09
N GLU A 103 -11.16 -18.66 18.39
CA GLU A 103 -12.13 -19.10 19.40
C GLU A 103 -13.15 -18.02 19.71
N ASP A 104 -12.71 -16.76 19.83
CA ASP A 104 -13.58 -15.63 20.14
C ASP A 104 -14.38 -15.19 18.90
N LYS A 105 -13.75 -15.17 17.72
CA LYS A 105 -14.43 -14.98 16.43
C LYS A 105 -15.61 -15.94 16.27
N ARG A 106 -15.41 -17.25 16.49
CA ARG A 106 -16.50 -18.24 16.41
C ARG A 106 -17.63 -18.00 17.41
N LYS A 107 -17.28 -17.58 18.65
CA LYS A 107 -18.30 -17.27 19.68
C LYS A 107 -19.16 -16.08 19.25
N ILE A 108 -18.54 -15.02 18.77
CA ILE A 108 -19.25 -13.81 18.35
C ILE A 108 -20.11 -14.11 17.12
N VAL A 109 -19.54 -14.70 16.07
CA VAL A 109 -20.27 -15.07 14.84
C VAL A 109 -21.49 -15.97 15.14
N SER A 110 -21.43 -16.85 16.14
CA SER A 110 -22.56 -17.68 16.55
C SER A 110 -23.73 -16.92 17.16
N HIS A 111 -23.54 -15.64 17.50
CA HIS A 111 -24.55 -14.78 18.13
C HIS A 111 -25.00 -13.63 17.22
N LEU A 112 -24.42 -13.49 16.00
CA LEU A 112 -24.89 -12.54 15.00
C LEU A 112 -26.33 -12.83 14.60
N ASP A 113 -27.06 -11.83 14.17
CA ASP A 113 -28.35 -12.02 13.51
C ASP A 113 -28.16 -12.71 12.13
N GLU A 114 -29.26 -13.14 11.53
CA GLU A 114 -29.21 -13.98 10.31
C GLU A 114 -28.66 -13.21 9.11
N ASP A 115 -29.04 -11.93 8.96
CA ASP A 115 -28.65 -11.08 7.84
C ASP A 115 -27.15 -10.72 7.96
N SER A 116 -26.70 -10.20 9.10
CA SER A 116 -25.29 -9.89 9.36
C SER A 116 -24.37 -11.13 9.26
N ALA A 117 -24.87 -12.30 9.69
CA ALA A 117 -24.13 -13.54 9.57
C ALA A 117 -24.00 -14.03 8.11
N GLU A 118 -24.96 -13.72 7.23
CA GLU A 118 -24.89 -14.00 5.80
C GLU A 118 -23.87 -13.09 5.12
N ASP A 119 -23.92 -11.79 5.39
CA ASP A 119 -22.99 -10.80 4.86
C ASP A 119 -21.54 -11.10 5.27
N VAL A 120 -21.28 -11.30 6.55
CA VAL A 120 -19.94 -11.66 7.06
C VAL A 120 -19.42 -12.96 6.40
N ARG A 121 -20.27 -13.99 6.23
CA ARG A 121 -19.83 -15.23 5.55
C ARG A 121 -19.55 -15.00 4.07
N MET A 122 -20.30 -14.13 3.44
CA MET A 122 -20.08 -13.78 2.03
C MET A 122 -18.74 -13.08 1.86
N LEU A 123 -18.44 -12.05 2.66
CA LEU A 123 -17.18 -11.33 2.59
C LEU A 123 -15.99 -12.24 2.91
N LEU A 124 -16.06 -13.02 3.98
CA LEU A 124 -15.03 -14.01 4.36
C LEU A 124 -14.81 -15.14 3.34
N SER A 125 -15.64 -15.25 2.30
CA SER A 125 -15.44 -16.25 1.23
C SER A 125 -14.50 -15.77 0.12
N TYR A 126 -14.19 -14.49 0.07
CA TYR A 126 -13.24 -13.90 -0.87
C TYR A 126 -11.82 -13.97 -0.32
N ASP A 127 -10.82 -13.95 -1.21
CA ASP A 127 -9.43 -13.76 -0.81
C ASP A 127 -9.21 -12.30 -0.38
N GLU A 128 -8.31 -12.04 0.57
CA GLU A 128 -8.05 -10.69 1.12
C GLU A 128 -7.63 -9.65 0.05
N ASP A 129 -7.08 -10.09 -1.07
CA ASP A 129 -6.68 -9.25 -2.18
C ASP A 129 -7.76 -9.07 -3.27
N GLU A 130 -8.97 -9.61 -3.06
CA GLU A 130 -10.12 -9.46 -3.95
C GLU A 130 -11.05 -8.33 -3.49
N ILE A 131 -11.66 -7.62 -4.44
CA ILE A 131 -12.61 -6.52 -4.18
C ILE A 131 -13.78 -6.96 -3.28
N GLY A 132 -14.21 -8.21 -3.40
CA GLY A 132 -15.32 -8.73 -2.61
C GLY A 132 -15.06 -8.81 -1.11
N SER A 133 -13.78 -8.83 -0.67
CA SER A 133 -13.43 -8.83 0.76
C SER A 133 -13.67 -7.47 1.43
N SER A 134 -13.54 -6.38 0.67
CA SER A 134 -13.59 -4.99 1.18
C SER A 134 -14.85 -4.24 0.76
N MET A 135 -15.91 -4.95 0.33
CA MET A 135 -17.17 -4.31 -0.05
C MET A 135 -18.12 -4.22 1.14
N THR A 136 -18.93 -3.16 1.18
CA THR A 136 -20.05 -3.08 2.11
C THR A 136 -21.39 -3.43 1.43
N THR A 137 -22.28 -4.06 2.19
CA THR A 137 -23.68 -4.34 1.75
C THR A 137 -24.62 -3.19 2.09
N ASN A 138 -24.15 -2.14 2.72
CA ASN A 138 -24.88 -0.96 3.12
C ASN A 138 -25.05 0.02 1.95
N TYR A 139 -26.08 -0.17 1.12
CA TYR A 139 -26.38 0.70 -0.02
C TYR A 139 -27.86 0.77 -0.36
N ILE A 140 -28.24 1.79 -1.13
CA ILE A 140 -29.63 1.98 -1.61
C ILE A 140 -29.81 1.38 -3.01
N CYS A 141 -30.74 0.45 -3.11
CA CYS A 141 -31.09 -0.20 -4.37
C CYS A 141 -32.56 0.07 -4.75
N ILE A 142 -32.77 0.49 -6.00
CA ILE A 142 -34.11 0.71 -6.57
C ILE A 142 -34.28 -0.06 -7.89
N ARG A 143 -35.53 -0.34 -8.25
CA ARG A 143 -35.85 -1.09 -9.47
C ARG A 143 -36.07 -0.19 -10.66
N LYS A 144 -35.59 -0.59 -11.81
CA LYS A 144 -35.89 0.02 -13.11
C LYS A 144 -37.41 0.11 -13.33
N GLY A 145 -37.87 1.21 -13.92
CA GLY A 145 -39.29 1.41 -14.23
C GLY A 145 -40.12 2.02 -13.09
N MET A 146 -39.52 2.27 -11.93
CA MET A 146 -40.19 3.04 -10.88
C MET A 146 -40.45 4.50 -11.33
N THR A 147 -41.48 5.11 -10.78
CA THR A 147 -41.68 6.57 -10.86
C THR A 147 -40.79 7.28 -9.84
N ILE A 148 -40.51 8.59 -10.05
CA ILE A 148 -39.75 9.42 -9.09
C ILE A 148 -40.33 9.29 -7.67
N ARG A 149 -41.67 9.31 -7.52
CA ARG A 149 -42.32 9.17 -6.22
C ARG A 149 -42.11 7.80 -5.58
N GLN A 150 -42.07 6.72 -6.38
CA GLN A 150 -41.81 5.38 -5.89
C GLN A 150 -40.35 5.23 -5.47
N ALA A 151 -39.41 5.72 -6.30
CA ALA A 151 -37.99 5.72 -5.98
C ALA A 151 -37.69 6.49 -4.69
N MET A 152 -38.28 7.69 -4.52
CA MET A 152 -38.14 8.48 -3.29
C MET A 152 -38.73 7.78 -2.06
N LYS A 153 -39.85 7.07 -2.22
CA LYS A 153 -40.44 6.29 -1.12
C LYS A 153 -39.52 5.10 -0.74
N GLU A 154 -38.96 4.46 -1.72
CA GLU A 154 -38.05 3.34 -1.49
C GLU A 154 -36.74 3.79 -0.85
N LEU A 155 -36.17 4.92 -1.30
CA LEU A 155 -35.02 5.57 -0.66
C LEU A 155 -35.30 5.83 0.84
N VAL A 156 -36.41 6.50 1.18
CA VAL A 156 -36.75 6.82 2.56
C VAL A 156 -36.95 5.56 3.43
N ARG A 157 -37.45 4.47 2.81
CA ARG A 157 -37.59 3.18 3.50
C ARG A 157 -36.23 2.57 3.83
N GLN A 158 -35.30 2.57 2.86
CA GLN A 158 -33.98 1.95 3.02
C GLN A 158 -33.01 2.83 3.81
N ALA A 159 -33.14 4.15 3.75
CA ALA A 159 -32.27 5.09 4.47
C ALA A 159 -32.41 5.05 6.00
N GLY A 160 -33.35 4.27 6.54
CA GLY A 160 -33.44 4.01 7.98
C GLY A 160 -32.53 2.87 8.44
N GLU A 161 -31.98 2.11 7.51
CA GLU A 161 -31.14 0.92 7.73
C GLU A 161 -29.82 1.01 6.98
N ASN A 162 -29.64 2.00 6.09
CA ASN A 162 -28.46 2.19 5.25
C ASN A 162 -28.02 3.65 5.25
N ASP A 163 -26.74 3.89 5.46
CA ASP A 163 -26.13 5.23 5.55
C ASP A 163 -25.56 5.70 4.21
N ASN A 164 -25.18 4.77 3.31
CA ASN A 164 -24.65 5.06 1.97
C ASN A 164 -25.76 5.45 0.99
N ILE A 165 -26.37 6.61 1.20
CA ILE A 165 -27.53 7.11 0.45
C ILE A 165 -27.17 8.05 -0.71
N SER A 166 -25.93 8.46 -0.84
CA SER A 166 -25.49 9.47 -1.82
C SER A 166 -25.71 9.06 -3.26
N ILE A 167 -25.58 7.77 -3.55
CA ILE A 167 -25.80 7.13 -4.85
C ILE A 167 -26.88 6.05 -4.68
N LEU A 168 -27.86 6.06 -5.58
CA LEU A 168 -28.88 5.02 -5.64
C LEU A 168 -28.57 4.10 -6.81
N TYR A 169 -28.43 2.83 -6.56
CA TYR A 169 -28.19 1.85 -7.60
C TYR A 169 -29.49 1.32 -8.18
N VAL A 170 -29.52 1.19 -9.49
CA VAL A 170 -30.71 0.73 -10.21
C VAL A 170 -30.47 -0.65 -10.76
N VAL A 171 -31.36 -1.58 -10.43
CA VAL A 171 -31.34 -2.95 -10.96
C VAL A 171 -32.55 -3.23 -11.84
N ASP A 172 -32.42 -4.18 -12.74
CA ASP A 172 -33.51 -4.68 -13.56
C ASP A 172 -34.42 -5.66 -12.78
N GLU A 173 -35.38 -6.27 -13.48
CA GLU A 173 -36.31 -7.26 -12.86
C GLU A 173 -35.60 -8.53 -12.42
N SER A 174 -34.40 -8.81 -12.94
CA SER A 174 -33.59 -9.99 -12.59
C SER A 174 -32.55 -9.72 -11.49
N GLY A 175 -32.49 -8.50 -10.94
CA GLY A 175 -31.47 -8.10 -9.95
C GLY A 175 -30.15 -7.62 -10.54
N ARG A 176 -30.03 -7.56 -11.87
CA ARG A 176 -28.80 -7.16 -12.55
C ARG A 176 -28.64 -5.64 -12.52
N PHE A 177 -27.41 -5.20 -12.31
CA PHE A 177 -27.07 -3.78 -12.34
C PHE A 177 -27.43 -3.14 -13.67
N TYR A 178 -28.13 -2.01 -13.61
CA TYR A 178 -28.58 -1.27 -14.78
C TYR A 178 -27.96 0.13 -14.88
N GLY A 179 -27.61 0.75 -13.76
CA GLY A 179 -27.02 2.08 -13.68
C GLY A 179 -27.17 2.68 -12.28
N ALA A 180 -26.82 3.94 -12.13
CA ALA A 180 -26.89 4.65 -10.85
C ALA A 180 -27.54 6.02 -11.01
N ILE A 181 -28.02 6.57 -9.90
CA ILE A 181 -28.64 7.92 -9.81
C ILE A 181 -27.99 8.63 -8.62
N ASP A 182 -27.49 9.85 -8.83
CA ASP A 182 -27.09 10.73 -7.72
C ASP A 182 -28.34 11.16 -6.92
N LEU A 183 -28.29 11.07 -5.61
CA LEU A 183 -29.36 11.48 -4.73
C LEU A 183 -29.82 12.92 -4.99
N LYS A 184 -28.89 13.82 -5.27
CA LYS A 184 -29.21 15.22 -5.63
C LYS A 184 -30.13 15.30 -6.82
N ASP A 185 -29.89 14.49 -7.86
CA ASP A 185 -30.71 14.52 -9.09
C ASP A 185 -32.12 13.98 -8.81
N LEU A 186 -32.25 12.98 -7.95
CA LEU A 186 -33.54 12.48 -7.49
C LEU A 186 -34.31 13.51 -6.66
N ILE A 187 -33.62 14.25 -5.77
CA ILE A 187 -34.23 15.30 -4.91
C ILE A 187 -34.79 16.47 -5.73
N ILE A 188 -34.07 16.89 -6.79
CA ILE A 188 -34.49 18.03 -7.62
C ILE A 188 -35.48 17.64 -8.72
N ALA A 189 -35.66 16.36 -8.99
CA ALA A 189 -36.59 15.87 -10.01
C ALA A 189 -38.06 16.16 -9.65
N ARG A 190 -38.85 16.44 -10.68
CA ARG A 190 -40.32 16.62 -10.50
C ARG A 190 -41.02 15.28 -10.58
N SER A 191 -42.14 15.15 -9.91
CA SER A 191 -42.93 13.91 -9.90
C SER A 191 -43.37 13.44 -11.29
N GLU A 192 -43.38 14.32 -12.28
CA GLU A 192 -43.79 14.07 -13.66
C GLU A 192 -42.61 13.65 -14.53
N ASP A 193 -41.36 13.79 -14.03
CA ASP A 193 -40.17 13.43 -14.76
C ASP A 193 -40.04 11.90 -14.83
N SER A 194 -39.38 11.44 -15.88
CA SER A 194 -39.07 10.01 -16.02
C SER A 194 -37.80 9.67 -15.24
N LEU A 195 -37.86 8.70 -14.34
CA LEU A 195 -36.69 8.20 -13.61
C LEU A 195 -35.57 7.75 -14.58
N GLU A 196 -35.94 7.17 -15.73
CA GLU A 196 -35.02 6.71 -16.77
C GLU A 196 -34.05 7.80 -17.29
N LYS A 197 -34.45 9.07 -17.22
CA LYS A 197 -33.59 10.20 -17.62
C LYS A 197 -32.51 10.56 -16.60
N LEU A 198 -32.69 10.14 -15.34
CA LEU A 198 -31.74 10.37 -14.27
C LEU A 198 -30.71 9.26 -14.19
N ILE A 199 -30.98 8.08 -14.77
CA ILE A 199 -30.11 6.92 -14.67
C ILE A 199 -28.87 7.09 -15.57
N VAL A 200 -27.70 7.08 -14.93
CA VAL A 200 -26.40 7.01 -15.59
C VAL A 200 -26.08 5.54 -15.88
N ARG A 201 -26.26 5.11 -17.13
CA ARG A 201 -26.05 3.72 -17.54
C ARG A 201 -24.58 3.34 -17.70
N SER A 202 -23.72 4.33 -17.93
CA SER A 202 -22.28 4.16 -18.05
C SER A 202 -21.56 4.35 -16.70
N TYR A 203 -22.28 4.19 -15.60
CA TYR A 203 -21.70 4.28 -14.28
C TYR A 203 -20.63 3.18 -14.10
N PRO A 204 -19.42 3.51 -13.61
CA PRO A 204 -18.35 2.53 -13.43
C PRO A 204 -18.76 1.48 -12.38
N TYR A 205 -18.19 0.30 -12.51
CA TYR A 205 -18.38 -0.81 -11.57
C TYR A 205 -17.10 -1.66 -11.51
N VAL A 206 -16.97 -2.44 -10.46
CA VAL A 206 -15.93 -3.46 -10.28
C VAL A 206 -16.56 -4.84 -10.08
N THR A 207 -15.77 -5.90 -10.22
CA THR A 207 -16.24 -7.27 -10.01
C THR A 207 -15.68 -7.87 -8.73
N ASP A 208 -16.44 -8.72 -8.08
CA ASP A 208 -16.14 -9.30 -6.76
C ASP A 208 -14.79 -10.01 -6.67
N HIS A 209 -14.43 -10.80 -7.67
CA HIS A 209 -13.16 -11.54 -7.75
C HIS A 209 -12.03 -10.77 -8.44
N GLU A 210 -12.22 -9.49 -8.74
CA GLU A 210 -11.16 -8.65 -9.29
C GLU A 210 -10.17 -8.29 -8.19
N LYS A 211 -8.88 -8.36 -8.53
CA LYS A 211 -7.83 -8.00 -7.56
C LYS A 211 -7.80 -6.51 -7.30
N ILE A 212 -7.68 -6.11 -6.04
CA ILE A 212 -7.59 -4.71 -5.62
C ILE A 212 -6.48 -3.99 -6.39
N SER A 213 -5.28 -4.56 -6.42
CA SER A 213 -4.13 -4.00 -7.14
C SER A 213 -4.33 -3.81 -8.65
N ALA A 214 -5.27 -4.55 -9.26
CA ALA A 214 -5.54 -4.45 -10.69
C ALA A 214 -6.55 -3.36 -11.04
N CYS A 215 -7.47 -3.00 -10.13
CA CYS A 215 -8.55 -2.06 -10.39
C CYS A 215 -8.42 -0.72 -9.65
N ILE A 216 -7.49 -0.60 -8.70
CA ILE A 216 -7.35 0.57 -7.84
C ILE A 216 -7.14 1.87 -8.63
N ASP A 217 -6.31 1.86 -9.67
CA ASP A 217 -6.08 3.03 -10.53
C ASP A 217 -7.37 3.44 -11.26
N GLN A 218 -8.14 2.47 -11.74
CA GLN A 218 -9.44 2.73 -12.38
C GLN A 218 -10.43 3.33 -11.38
N ILE A 219 -10.50 2.80 -10.16
CA ILE A 219 -11.37 3.29 -9.10
C ILE A 219 -11.02 4.76 -8.78
N VAL A 220 -9.73 5.05 -8.61
CA VAL A 220 -9.22 6.41 -8.33
C VAL A 220 -9.50 7.37 -9.49
N ASP A 221 -9.35 6.91 -10.75
CA ASP A 221 -9.59 7.74 -11.95
C ASP A 221 -11.04 8.18 -12.10
N TYR A 222 -12.01 7.33 -11.76
CA TYR A 222 -13.42 7.69 -11.77
C TYR A 222 -13.80 8.67 -10.66
N ALA A 223 -13.12 8.59 -9.49
CA ALA A 223 -13.32 9.48 -8.35
C ALA A 223 -14.79 9.61 -7.92
N GLU A 224 -15.55 8.52 -8.03
CA GLU A 224 -16.95 8.47 -7.60
C GLU A 224 -17.04 8.32 -6.08
N ARG A 225 -18.20 8.61 -5.51
CA ARG A 225 -18.44 8.50 -4.05
C ARG A 225 -18.53 7.06 -3.59
N SER A 226 -19.04 6.21 -4.45
CA SER A 226 -19.06 4.76 -4.25
C SER A 226 -19.20 4.07 -5.60
N LEU A 227 -18.68 2.84 -5.68
CA LEU A 227 -18.72 2.00 -6.88
C LEU A 227 -19.46 0.70 -6.58
N PRO A 228 -20.39 0.26 -7.47
CA PRO A 228 -21.07 -1.00 -7.28
C PRO A 228 -20.13 -2.18 -7.56
N VAL A 229 -20.20 -3.19 -6.72
CA VAL A 229 -19.54 -4.48 -6.86
C VAL A 229 -20.52 -5.47 -7.46
N LEU A 230 -20.13 -6.11 -8.55
CA LEU A 230 -20.99 -7.04 -9.29
C LEU A 230 -20.40 -8.45 -9.28
N ASN A 231 -21.27 -9.43 -9.13
CA ASN A 231 -20.88 -10.83 -9.32
C ASN A 231 -20.76 -11.20 -10.82
N SER A 232 -20.38 -12.45 -11.10
CA SER A 232 -20.23 -12.99 -12.45
C SER A 232 -21.52 -12.92 -13.30
N ASP A 233 -22.70 -12.91 -12.68
CA ASP A 233 -24.01 -12.79 -13.33
C ASP A 233 -24.44 -11.32 -13.53
N LYS A 234 -23.59 -10.37 -13.14
CA LYS A 234 -23.81 -8.92 -13.13
C LYS A 234 -24.92 -8.47 -12.16
N GLU A 235 -25.13 -9.20 -11.13
CA GLU A 235 -25.99 -8.80 -10.03
C GLU A 235 -25.20 -7.90 -9.08
N LEU A 236 -25.87 -6.90 -8.54
CA LEU A 236 -25.31 -5.99 -7.53
C LEU A 236 -25.27 -6.73 -6.19
N ILE A 237 -24.08 -6.91 -5.62
CA ILE A 237 -23.87 -7.65 -4.37
C ILE A 237 -23.32 -6.76 -3.24
N GLY A 238 -22.72 -5.63 -3.57
CA GLY A 238 -22.14 -4.69 -2.61
C GLY A 238 -21.70 -3.41 -3.27
N ILE A 239 -21.08 -2.55 -2.50
CA ILE A 239 -20.43 -1.31 -2.98
C ILE A 239 -19.07 -1.15 -2.31
N ILE A 240 -18.18 -0.37 -2.93
CA ILE A 240 -16.99 0.19 -2.30
C ILE A 240 -17.18 1.69 -2.20
N THR A 241 -17.01 2.26 -1.02
CA THR A 241 -17.15 3.70 -0.78
C THR A 241 -15.84 4.45 -1.05
N ALA A 242 -15.90 5.79 -1.09
CA ALA A 242 -14.69 6.59 -1.26
C ALA A 242 -13.74 6.50 -0.06
N SER A 243 -14.23 6.19 1.15
CA SER A 243 -13.41 5.92 2.34
C SER A 243 -12.60 4.64 2.16
N ASP A 244 -13.27 3.55 1.79
CA ASP A 244 -12.64 2.24 1.59
C ASP A 244 -11.58 2.31 0.48
N VAL A 245 -11.86 3.08 -0.60
CA VAL A 245 -10.87 3.34 -1.66
C VAL A 245 -9.61 4.02 -1.10
N VAL A 246 -9.75 4.98 -0.18
CA VAL A 246 -8.58 5.65 0.43
C VAL A 246 -7.78 4.65 1.26
N GLU A 247 -8.44 3.80 2.02
CA GLU A 247 -7.83 2.76 2.83
C GLU A 247 -7.13 1.71 1.97
N LEU A 248 -7.80 1.19 0.93
CA LEU A 248 -7.21 0.25 -0.02
C LEU A 248 -5.97 0.82 -0.73
N VAL A 249 -5.99 2.12 -1.08
CA VAL A 249 -4.81 2.81 -1.66
C VAL A 249 -3.67 2.89 -0.65
N ASP A 250 -3.96 3.19 0.61
CA ASP A 250 -2.95 3.32 1.67
C ASP A 250 -2.29 1.95 1.95
N ASN A 251 -3.10 0.90 2.08
CA ASN A 251 -2.64 -0.48 2.28
C ASN A 251 -1.77 -0.98 1.11
N GLU A 252 -2.19 -0.76 -0.15
CA GLU A 252 -1.39 -1.14 -1.33
C GLU A 252 -0.06 -0.37 -1.39
N LEU A 253 -0.06 0.92 -1.04
CA LEU A 253 1.17 1.71 -0.95
C LEU A 253 2.08 1.25 0.19
N GLY A 254 1.52 0.84 1.32
CA GLY A 254 2.23 0.26 2.45
C GLY A 254 2.92 -1.05 2.06
N ASP A 255 2.19 -1.93 1.41
CA ASP A 255 2.68 -3.21 0.89
C ASP A 255 3.80 -3.01 -0.16
N ASP A 256 3.61 -2.11 -1.11
CA ASP A 256 4.64 -1.77 -2.10
C ASP A 256 5.91 -1.24 -1.44
N TYR A 257 5.76 -0.39 -0.42
CA TYR A 257 6.88 0.13 0.36
C TYR A 257 7.61 -0.97 1.12
N ALA A 258 6.89 -1.89 1.74
CA ALA A 258 7.44 -3.05 2.43
C ALA A 258 8.21 -3.96 1.46
N LYS A 259 7.62 -4.30 0.32
CA LYS A 259 8.25 -5.10 -0.73
C LYS A 259 9.51 -4.43 -1.29
N LEU A 260 9.48 -3.10 -1.50
CA LEU A 260 10.67 -2.33 -1.92
C LEU A 260 11.79 -2.43 -0.87
N GLY A 261 11.45 -2.49 0.42
CA GLY A 261 12.38 -2.75 1.53
C GLY A 261 12.92 -4.18 1.60
N GLY A 262 12.32 -5.12 0.87
CA GLY A 262 12.66 -6.55 0.90
C GLY A 262 11.92 -7.31 2.00
N LEU A 263 10.73 -6.86 2.39
CA LEU A 263 9.80 -7.59 3.25
C LEU A 263 8.79 -8.36 2.39
N THR A 264 8.11 -9.32 2.98
CA THR A 264 7.04 -10.08 2.30
C THR A 264 5.66 -9.44 2.45
N GLY A 265 5.51 -8.44 3.30
CA GLY A 265 4.29 -7.67 3.52
C GLY A 265 4.55 -6.54 4.49
N GLU A 266 3.57 -5.68 4.70
CA GLU A 266 3.62 -4.57 5.63
C GLU A 266 3.88 -5.04 7.07
N GLU A 267 4.48 -4.19 7.89
CA GLU A 267 4.87 -4.50 9.28
C GLU A 267 4.38 -3.38 10.20
N ASP A 268 3.61 -3.73 11.21
CA ASP A 268 3.10 -2.81 12.22
C ASP A 268 3.94 -2.81 13.51
N LEU A 269 3.88 -1.70 14.26
CA LEU A 269 4.57 -1.50 15.53
C LEU A 269 4.14 -2.52 16.61
N ASN A 270 2.88 -2.95 16.59
CA ASN A 270 2.29 -3.86 17.58
C ASN A 270 2.51 -5.34 17.23
N GLU A 271 3.05 -5.62 16.06
CA GLU A 271 3.26 -6.98 15.59
C GLU A 271 4.28 -7.75 16.45
N SER A 272 4.09 -9.06 16.56
CA SER A 272 5.02 -9.89 17.32
C SER A 272 6.40 -9.95 16.67
N VAL A 273 7.47 -10.05 17.50
CA VAL A 273 8.85 -10.20 16.98
C VAL A 273 8.99 -11.41 16.04
N TRP A 274 8.22 -12.47 16.26
CA TRP A 274 8.27 -13.66 15.39
C TRP A 274 7.64 -13.43 14.02
N ASP A 275 6.58 -12.66 13.94
CA ASP A 275 5.93 -12.33 12.67
C ASP A 275 6.80 -11.37 11.87
N SER A 276 7.39 -10.34 12.50
CA SER A 276 8.42 -9.52 11.87
C SER A 276 9.60 -10.34 11.33
N VAL A 277 10.07 -11.34 12.07
CA VAL A 277 11.14 -12.24 11.61
C VAL A 277 10.67 -13.06 10.41
N ARG A 278 9.44 -13.56 10.40
CA ARG A 278 8.89 -14.33 9.27
C ARG A 278 8.79 -13.50 8.01
N LYS A 279 8.42 -12.22 8.12
CA LYS A 279 8.33 -11.30 6.98
C LYS A 279 9.69 -10.94 6.39
N ARG A 280 10.76 -10.89 7.19
CA ARG A 280 12.11 -10.48 6.79
C ARG A 280 13.02 -11.66 6.39
N PHE A 281 12.94 -12.77 7.10
CA PHE A 281 13.91 -13.85 7.03
C PHE A 281 14.02 -14.54 5.65
N PRO A 282 12.93 -14.78 4.89
CA PRO A 282 13.02 -15.37 3.55
C PRO A 282 13.91 -14.58 2.60
N TRP A 283 13.75 -13.26 2.59
CA TRP A 283 14.60 -12.38 1.78
C TRP A 283 16.06 -12.37 2.24
N LEU A 284 16.31 -12.35 3.53
CA LEU A 284 17.68 -12.42 4.07
C LEU A 284 18.40 -13.71 3.66
N ILE A 285 17.70 -14.84 3.63
CA ILE A 285 18.26 -16.10 3.11
C ILE A 285 18.61 -15.98 1.62
N ALA A 286 17.70 -15.48 0.79
CA ALA A 286 17.95 -15.30 -0.63
C ALA A 286 19.16 -14.39 -0.89
N LEU A 287 19.24 -13.26 -0.17
CA LEU A 287 20.34 -12.31 -0.27
C LEU A 287 21.67 -12.90 0.23
N LEU A 288 21.66 -13.77 1.25
CA LEU A 288 22.84 -14.48 1.70
C LEU A 288 23.44 -15.35 0.59
N PHE A 289 22.62 -16.12 -0.11
CA PHE A 289 23.09 -16.95 -1.23
C PHE A 289 23.57 -16.11 -2.43
N LEU A 290 22.86 -15.03 -2.74
CA LEU A 290 23.30 -14.09 -3.78
C LEU A 290 24.64 -13.41 -3.39
N GLY A 291 24.80 -13.01 -2.13
CA GLY A 291 26.05 -12.44 -1.60
C GLY A 291 27.21 -13.44 -1.69
N MET A 292 26.98 -14.73 -1.45
CA MET A 292 28.00 -15.78 -1.66
C MET A 292 28.40 -15.87 -3.13
N LEU A 293 27.46 -15.71 -4.07
CA LEU A 293 27.77 -15.67 -5.50
C LEU A 293 28.65 -14.47 -5.85
N VAL A 294 28.30 -13.28 -5.36
CA VAL A 294 29.11 -12.06 -5.54
C VAL A 294 30.52 -12.27 -4.98
N SER A 295 30.65 -12.82 -3.77
CA SER A 295 31.95 -13.13 -3.14
C SER A 295 32.78 -14.10 -3.97
N SER A 296 32.15 -15.09 -4.61
CA SER A 296 32.84 -16.04 -5.50
C SER A 296 33.39 -15.34 -6.74
N VAL A 297 32.62 -14.37 -7.29
CA VAL A 297 33.08 -13.57 -8.44
C VAL A 297 34.21 -12.63 -8.04
N VAL A 298 34.19 -12.01 -6.87
CA VAL A 298 35.31 -11.22 -6.33
C VAL A 298 36.59 -12.09 -6.28
N GLY A 299 36.49 -13.34 -5.82
CA GLY A 299 37.59 -14.29 -5.76
C GLY A 299 38.26 -14.56 -7.14
N MET A 300 37.53 -14.44 -8.24
CA MET A 300 38.12 -14.59 -9.59
C MET A 300 39.10 -13.47 -9.93
N PHE A 301 39.03 -12.32 -9.25
CA PHE A 301 39.91 -11.17 -9.44
C PHE A 301 41.06 -11.10 -8.40
N GLU A 302 41.28 -12.16 -7.61
CA GLU A 302 42.35 -12.22 -6.59
C GLU A 302 43.72 -11.86 -7.17
N SER A 303 44.01 -12.26 -8.39
CA SER A 303 45.27 -11.92 -9.10
C SER A 303 45.45 -10.42 -9.30
N VAL A 304 44.38 -9.69 -9.58
CA VAL A 304 44.39 -8.21 -9.73
C VAL A 304 44.71 -7.55 -8.40
N VAL A 305 44.10 -8.02 -7.34
CA VAL A 305 44.32 -7.53 -5.96
C VAL A 305 45.73 -7.84 -5.48
N ALA A 306 46.26 -9.02 -5.79
CA ALA A 306 47.61 -9.42 -5.40
C ALA A 306 48.70 -8.55 -6.07
N VAL A 307 48.49 -8.16 -7.32
CA VAL A 307 49.42 -7.32 -8.09
C VAL A 307 49.27 -5.83 -7.75
N LEU A 308 48.04 -5.34 -7.52
CA LEU A 308 47.78 -3.96 -7.23
C LEU A 308 46.80 -3.79 -6.02
N PRO A 309 47.28 -3.99 -4.78
CA PRO A 309 46.43 -4.01 -3.59
C PRO A 309 45.59 -2.74 -3.35
N ILE A 310 46.03 -1.58 -3.84
CA ILE A 310 45.32 -0.33 -3.68
C ILE A 310 43.92 -0.35 -4.31
N VAL A 311 43.69 -1.18 -5.32
CA VAL A 311 42.38 -1.29 -5.99
C VAL A 311 41.27 -1.70 -5.01
N ILE A 312 41.57 -2.53 -4.03
CA ILE A 312 40.59 -2.97 -3.04
C ILE A 312 40.08 -1.81 -2.18
N CYS A 313 40.88 -0.77 -1.97
CA CYS A 313 40.50 0.39 -1.15
C CYS A 313 39.31 1.15 -1.72
N PHE A 314 39.08 1.10 -3.02
CA PHE A 314 38.04 1.86 -3.72
C PHE A 314 36.91 1.01 -4.26
N GLN A 315 36.96 -0.30 -4.02
CA GLN A 315 35.88 -1.22 -4.38
C GLN A 315 34.53 -0.77 -3.81
N SER A 316 34.47 -0.54 -2.51
CA SER A 316 33.24 -0.14 -1.82
C SER A 316 32.62 1.13 -2.38
N LEU A 317 33.44 2.10 -2.82
CA LEU A 317 32.96 3.33 -3.44
C LEU A 317 32.20 3.05 -4.75
N VAL A 318 32.71 2.14 -5.58
CA VAL A 318 32.08 1.83 -6.88
C VAL A 318 30.81 0.99 -6.65
N LEU A 319 30.85 0.00 -5.74
CA LEU A 319 29.70 -0.82 -5.42
C LEU A 319 28.56 0.01 -4.84
N ASP A 320 28.86 0.84 -3.85
CA ASP A 320 27.87 1.69 -3.20
C ASP A 320 27.15 2.63 -4.20
N MET A 321 27.93 3.31 -5.05
CA MET A 321 27.35 4.21 -6.06
C MET A 321 26.51 3.45 -7.10
N ALA A 322 26.94 2.26 -7.51
CA ALA A 322 26.20 1.41 -8.43
C ALA A 322 24.88 0.91 -7.80
N GLY A 323 24.93 0.45 -6.56
CA GLY A 323 23.75 0.03 -5.80
C GLY A 323 22.73 1.15 -5.66
N ASN A 324 23.16 2.33 -5.21
CA ASN A 324 22.30 3.49 -5.02
C ASN A 324 21.60 3.95 -6.31
N VAL A 325 22.33 4.04 -7.43
CA VAL A 325 21.74 4.42 -8.73
C VAL A 325 20.74 3.37 -9.21
N GLY A 326 21.04 2.10 -9.02
CA GLY A 326 20.11 1.02 -9.37
C GLY A 326 18.81 1.08 -8.57
N THR A 327 18.89 1.34 -7.27
CA THR A 327 17.72 1.50 -6.40
C THR A 327 16.92 2.75 -6.76
N GLN A 328 17.57 3.86 -7.13
CA GLN A 328 16.86 5.05 -7.63
C GLN A 328 16.11 4.77 -8.94
N SER A 329 16.74 4.07 -9.89
CA SER A 329 16.08 3.68 -11.14
C SER A 329 14.95 2.66 -10.91
N LEU A 330 15.10 1.76 -9.93
CA LEU A 330 14.06 0.84 -9.48
C LEU A 330 12.81 1.62 -9.01
N ALA A 331 12.98 2.53 -8.05
CA ALA A 331 11.86 3.30 -7.49
C ALA A 331 11.10 4.10 -8.55
N VAL A 332 11.84 4.75 -9.49
CA VAL A 332 11.21 5.45 -10.63
C VAL A 332 10.47 4.47 -11.54
N THR A 333 11.02 3.28 -11.77
CA THR A 333 10.44 2.29 -12.69
C THR A 333 9.18 1.67 -12.09
N ILE A 334 9.18 1.27 -10.82
CA ILE A 334 7.98 0.76 -10.14
C ILE A 334 6.87 1.80 -10.26
N ARG A 335 7.13 3.06 -9.87
CA ARG A 335 6.13 4.13 -9.93
C ARG A 335 5.56 4.35 -11.34
N VAL A 336 6.38 4.19 -12.39
CA VAL A 336 5.93 4.35 -13.78
C VAL A 336 5.19 3.10 -14.27
N LEU A 337 5.49 1.91 -13.75
CA LEU A 337 4.82 0.66 -14.11
C LEU A 337 3.41 0.54 -13.52
N MET A 338 3.10 1.29 -12.46
CA MET A 338 1.74 1.43 -11.91
C MET A 338 0.79 2.19 -12.86
N ASP A 339 1.29 2.87 -13.92
CA ASP A 339 0.45 3.50 -14.95
C ASP A 339 0.01 2.44 -15.98
N GLU A 340 -1.25 1.99 -15.93
CA GLU A 340 -1.84 0.97 -16.82
C GLU A 340 -1.68 1.27 -18.33
N ASN A 341 -1.53 2.54 -18.70
CA ASN A 341 -1.39 2.99 -20.08
C ASN A 341 0.03 2.89 -20.64
N LEU A 342 0.89 2.06 -20.07
CA LEU A 342 2.30 1.90 -20.47
C LEU A 342 2.45 1.10 -21.76
N THR A 343 2.47 1.80 -22.88
CA THR A 343 2.83 1.24 -24.19
C THR A 343 4.31 0.85 -24.25
N GLY A 344 4.66 -0.12 -25.10
CA GLY A 344 6.06 -0.52 -25.32
C GLY A 344 6.99 0.65 -25.67
N THR A 345 6.46 1.69 -26.35
CA THR A 345 7.21 2.91 -26.68
C THR A 345 7.51 3.75 -25.42
N LYS A 346 6.59 3.84 -24.48
CA LYS A 346 6.82 4.52 -23.19
C LYS A 346 7.85 3.76 -22.34
N LYS A 347 7.77 2.43 -22.27
CA LYS A 347 8.77 1.57 -21.61
C LYS A 347 10.18 1.78 -22.17
N LEU A 348 10.31 1.82 -23.48
CA LEU A 348 11.61 2.07 -24.13
C LEU A 348 12.12 3.50 -23.87
N ARG A 349 11.22 4.49 -23.84
CA ARG A 349 11.59 5.86 -23.49
C ARG A 349 12.09 5.97 -22.04
N LEU A 350 11.47 5.26 -21.09
CA LEU A 350 11.95 5.19 -19.72
C LEU A 350 13.35 4.59 -19.64
N LEU A 351 13.58 3.46 -20.29
CA LEU A 351 14.88 2.81 -20.34
C LEU A 351 15.99 3.76 -20.81
N PHE A 352 15.77 4.47 -21.92
CA PHE A 352 16.73 5.45 -22.44
C PHE A 352 16.88 6.69 -21.54
N LYS A 353 15.83 7.09 -20.82
CA LYS A 353 15.90 8.16 -19.86
C LYS A 353 16.81 7.78 -18.70
N GLU A 354 16.57 6.62 -18.07
CA GLU A 354 17.36 6.15 -16.92
C GLU A 354 18.83 5.90 -17.31
N MET A 355 19.09 5.34 -18.49
CA MET A 355 20.45 5.20 -19.00
C MET A 355 21.18 6.57 -19.13
N ARG A 356 20.49 7.62 -19.61
CA ARG A 356 21.07 8.95 -19.69
C ARG A 356 21.32 9.56 -18.32
N VAL A 357 20.40 9.34 -17.37
CA VAL A 357 20.57 9.76 -15.97
C VAL A 357 21.79 9.09 -15.36
N GLY A 358 21.93 7.77 -15.52
CA GLY A 358 23.10 7.02 -15.06
C GLY A 358 24.42 7.52 -15.70
N LEU A 359 24.42 7.82 -16.99
CA LEU A 359 25.57 8.38 -17.70
C LEU A 359 25.97 9.77 -17.15
N ILE A 360 25.00 10.67 -16.99
CA ILE A 360 25.25 12.04 -16.53
C ILE A 360 25.75 12.02 -15.08
N ASN A 361 25.08 11.31 -14.20
CA ASN A 361 25.48 11.16 -12.80
C ASN A 361 26.87 10.50 -12.70
N GLY A 362 27.10 9.44 -13.47
CA GLY A 362 28.39 8.79 -13.54
C GLY A 362 29.52 9.72 -14.00
N ALA A 363 29.26 10.53 -15.02
CA ALA A 363 30.25 11.50 -15.51
C ALA A 363 30.56 12.60 -14.49
N LEU A 364 29.55 13.14 -13.81
CA LEU A 364 29.74 14.15 -12.77
C LEU A 364 30.53 13.57 -11.59
N LEU A 365 30.19 12.37 -11.13
CA LEU A 365 30.91 11.70 -10.06
C LEU A 365 32.32 11.30 -10.48
N ALA A 366 32.52 10.89 -11.73
CA ALA A 366 33.86 10.57 -12.24
C ALA A 366 34.82 11.79 -12.21
N VAL A 367 34.33 12.97 -12.59
CA VAL A 367 35.11 14.22 -12.49
C VAL A 367 35.43 14.57 -11.02
N LEU A 368 34.45 14.45 -10.15
CA LEU A 368 34.64 14.68 -8.70
C LEU A 368 35.64 13.67 -8.11
N THR A 369 35.51 12.40 -8.46
CA THR A 369 36.39 11.33 -8.01
C THR A 369 37.81 11.51 -8.55
N LEU A 370 37.96 11.87 -9.82
CA LEU A 370 39.27 12.12 -10.41
C LEU A 370 40.09 13.16 -9.60
N VAL A 371 39.45 14.23 -9.22
CA VAL A 371 40.11 15.30 -8.46
C VAL A 371 40.31 14.91 -6.99
N SER A 372 39.24 14.57 -6.29
CA SER A 372 39.28 14.29 -4.86
C SER A 372 40.12 13.05 -4.51
N LEU A 373 39.90 11.98 -5.25
CA LEU A 373 40.63 10.74 -5.02
C LEU A 373 42.09 10.82 -5.50
N GLY A 374 42.37 11.54 -6.60
CA GLY A 374 43.75 11.77 -7.05
C GLY A 374 44.57 12.53 -5.97
N ILE A 375 44.00 13.56 -5.36
CA ILE A 375 44.61 14.25 -4.24
C ILE A 375 44.78 13.32 -3.03
N TYR A 376 43.74 12.57 -2.67
CA TYR A 376 43.79 11.63 -1.56
C TYR A 376 44.89 10.55 -1.75
N ILE A 377 44.97 9.95 -2.92
CA ILE A 377 45.99 8.91 -3.22
C ILE A 377 47.39 9.49 -3.12
N HIS A 378 47.61 10.67 -3.67
CA HIS A 378 48.93 11.30 -3.63
C HIS A 378 49.38 11.59 -2.19
N PHE A 379 48.55 12.28 -1.38
CA PHE A 379 48.92 12.71 -0.03
C PHE A 379 48.88 11.61 1.03
N PHE A 380 47.93 10.70 0.95
CA PHE A 380 47.72 9.71 2.01
C PHE A 380 48.22 8.31 1.66
N LYS A 381 48.36 7.99 0.38
CA LYS A 381 48.86 6.68 -0.07
C LYS A 381 50.27 6.74 -0.65
N VAL A 382 50.83 7.99 -0.73
CA VAL A 382 52.22 8.25 -1.14
C VAL A 382 52.55 7.74 -2.57
N TYR A 383 51.59 7.85 -3.47
CA TYR A 383 51.83 7.60 -4.90
C TYR A 383 52.24 8.87 -5.62
N ASP A 384 52.99 8.75 -6.69
CA ASP A 384 53.28 9.84 -7.59
C ASP A 384 52.01 10.43 -8.22
N TRP A 385 52.01 11.74 -8.56
CA TRP A 385 50.85 12.41 -9.17
C TRP A 385 50.30 11.69 -10.40
N GLY A 386 51.23 11.18 -11.30
CA GLY A 386 50.84 10.47 -12.49
C GLY A 386 50.05 9.17 -12.15
N GLN A 387 50.59 8.40 -11.22
CA GLN A 387 49.98 7.15 -10.76
C GLN A 387 48.64 7.43 -10.01
N ALA A 388 48.62 8.49 -9.16
CA ALA A 388 47.43 8.86 -8.42
C ALA A 388 46.27 9.25 -9.34
N PHE A 389 46.53 10.04 -10.40
CA PHE A 389 45.52 10.42 -11.38
C PHE A 389 45.14 9.24 -12.32
N LEU A 390 46.04 8.31 -12.64
CA LEU A 390 45.68 7.10 -13.36
C LEU A 390 44.75 6.18 -12.57
N LEU A 391 45.04 5.97 -11.29
CA LEU A 391 44.21 5.18 -10.39
C LEU A 391 42.83 5.82 -10.21
N SER A 392 42.80 7.12 -9.90
CA SER A 392 41.51 7.84 -9.72
C SER A 392 40.72 7.92 -11.04
N GLY A 393 41.38 8.04 -12.17
CA GLY A 393 40.76 7.99 -13.49
C GLY A 393 40.12 6.64 -13.80
N CYS A 394 40.80 5.55 -13.45
CA CYS A 394 40.26 4.20 -13.58
C CYS A 394 38.98 4.01 -12.72
N VAL A 395 39.00 4.48 -11.46
CA VAL A 395 37.82 4.48 -10.60
C VAL A 395 36.71 5.33 -11.21
N GLY A 396 37.00 6.53 -11.73
CA GLY A 396 36.04 7.40 -12.38
C GLY A 396 35.37 6.75 -13.61
N ILE A 397 36.16 6.13 -14.49
CA ILE A 397 35.60 5.39 -15.65
C ILE A 397 34.75 4.21 -15.19
N SER A 398 35.20 3.49 -14.19
CA SER A 398 34.42 2.40 -13.59
C SER A 398 33.08 2.85 -13.03
N LEU A 399 33.03 4.02 -12.38
CA LEU A 399 31.78 4.63 -11.93
C LEU A 399 30.85 4.93 -13.09
N ILE A 400 31.31 5.53 -14.18
CA ILE A 400 30.45 5.82 -15.36
C ILE A 400 29.83 4.52 -15.88
N VAL A 401 30.65 3.52 -16.14
CA VAL A 401 30.18 2.25 -16.72
C VAL A 401 29.26 1.50 -15.77
N ALA A 402 29.63 1.38 -14.50
CA ALA A 402 28.82 0.71 -13.49
C ALA A 402 27.48 1.39 -13.31
N MET A 403 27.42 2.74 -13.22
CA MET A 403 26.17 3.47 -13.04
C MET A 403 25.22 3.38 -14.24
N ILE A 404 25.75 3.36 -15.47
CA ILE A 404 24.92 3.13 -16.66
C ILE A 404 24.28 1.74 -16.60
N ILE A 405 25.08 0.71 -16.33
CA ILE A 405 24.59 -0.68 -16.29
C ILE A 405 23.62 -0.86 -15.11
N SER A 406 23.94 -0.29 -13.95
CA SER A 406 23.08 -0.36 -12.77
C SER A 406 21.72 0.34 -12.97
N SER A 407 21.69 1.49 -13.64
CA SER A 407 20.41 2.13 -14.03
C SER A 407 19.60 1.24 -14.96
N LEU A 408 20.26 0.57 -15.91
CA LEU A 408 19.58 -0.40 -16.79
C LEU A 408 19.03 -1.59 -16.01
N VAL A 409 19.82 -2.16 -15.10
CA VAL A 409 19.40 -3.29 -14.25
C VAL A 409 18.19 -2.89 -13.40
N GLY A 410 18.26 -1.75 -12.71
CA GLY A 410 17.16 -1.21 -11.90
C GLY A 410 15.88 -0.90 -12.69
N THR A 411 15.99 -0.74 -14.01
CA THR A 411 14.83 -0.51 -14.89
C THR A 411 14.32 -1.81 -15.54
N VAL A 412 15.22 -2.67 -16.01
CA VAL A 412 14.86 -3.88 -16.78
C VAL A 412 14.27 -4.97 -15.89
N ILE A 413 14.80 -5.15 -14.68
CA ILE A 413 14.33 -6.22 -13.78
C ILE A 413 12.85 -6.02 -13.39
N PRO A 414 12.39 -4.86 -12.88
CA PRO A 414 10.98 -4.68 -12.58
C PRO A 414 10.09 -4.74 -13.83
N MET A 415 10.57 -4.24 -14.99
CA MET A 415 9.84 -4.40 -16.26
C MET A 415 9.69 -5.87 -16.68
N PHE A 416 10.68 -6.69 -16.38
CA PHE A 416 10.63 -8.13 -16.64
C PHE A 416 9.60 -8.81 -15.73
N PHE A 417 9.58 -8.49 -14.42
CA PHE A 417 8.60 -9.03 -13.48
C PHE A 417 7.18 -8.64 -13.87
N HIS A 418 6.95 -7.39 -14.16
CA HIS A 418 5.67 -6.93 -14.68
C HIS A 418 5.23 -7.70 -15.95
N LYS A 419 6.18 -8.02 -16.87
CA LYS A 419 5.85 -8.75 -18.11
C LYS A 419 5.42 -10.20 -17.85
N ILE A 420 5.91 -10.82 -16.81
CA ILE A 420 5.56 -12.20 -16.43
C ILE A 420 4.47 -12.25 -15.37
N HIS A 421 3.76 -11.12 -15.16
CA HIS A 421 2.66 -10.96 -14.19
C HIS A 421 3.09 -11.23 -12.73
N ILE A 422 4.33 -10.88 -12.40
CA ILE A 422 4.82 -10.80 -11.03
C ILE A 422 4.86 -9.31 -10.66
N ASP A 423 4.44 -8.99 -9.45
CA ASP A 423 4.48 -7.63 -8.91
C ASP A 423 5.90 -7.04 -9.04
N PRO A 424 6.05 -5.88 -9.72
CA PRO A 424 7.34 -5.22 -9.89
C PRO A 424 8.03 -4.83 -8.57
N ALA A 425 7.28 -4.59 -7.50
CA ALA A 425 7.80 -4.21 -6.19
C ALA A 425 8.61 -5.36 -5.55
N VAL A 426 8.35 -6.62 -5.93
CA VAL A 426 9.17 -7.79 -5.55
C VAL A 426 10.62 -7.66 -6.04
N ALA A 427 10.90 -6.85 -7.07
CA ALA A 427 12.27 -6.50 -7.47
C ALA A 427 12.94 -5.55 -6.44
N SER A 428 12.89 -5.91 -5.18
CA SER A 428 13.25 -5.09 -4.01
C SER A 428 14.59 -4.36 -4.10
N GLY A 429 14.72 -3.26 -3.36
CA GLY A 429 15.98 -2.52 -3.27
C GLY A 429 17.19 -3.41 -2.93
N PRO A 430 17.12 -4.27 -1.90
CA PRO A 430 18.20 -5.20 -1.57
C PRO A 430 18.58 -6.19 -2.69
N LEU A 431 17.60 -6.69 -3.44
CA LEU A 431 17.86 -7.56 -4.59
C LEU A 431 18.62 -6.81 -5.69
N ILE A 432 18.12 -5.63 -6.06
CA ILE A 432 18.76 -4.79 -7.08
C ILE A 432 20.16 -4.38 -6.65
N THR A 433 20.36 -4.01 -5.38
CA THR A 433 21.70 -3.69 -4.85
C THR A 433 22.65 -4.87 -5.02
N THR A 434 22.23 -6.09 -4.66
CA THR A 434 23.08 -7.28 -4.77
C THR A 434 23.43 -7.63 -6.23
N VAL A 435 22.49 -7.47 -7.17
CA VAL A 435 22.76 -7.64 -8.60
C VAL A 435 23.72 -6.56 -9.10
N ASN A 436 23.55 -5.33 -8.66
CA ASN A 436 24.43 -4.21 -9.02
C ASN A 436 25.84 -4.35 -8.41
N ASP A 437 25.99 -4.95 -7.24
CA ASP A 437 27.29 -5.30 -6.66
C ASP A 437 28.06 -6.24 -7.58
N LEU A 438 27.39 -7.25 -8.14
CA LEU A 438 28.00 -8.14 -9.12
C LEU A 438 28.47 -7.38 -10.36
N VAL A 439 27.61 -6.52 -10.92
CA VAL A 439 27.93 -5.65 -12.06
C VAL A 439 29.12 -4.74 -11.75
N ALA A 440 29.11 -4.10 -10.60
CA ALA A 440 30.14 -3.17 -10.16
C ALA A 440 31.50 -3.88 -9.96
N VAL A 441 31.51 -5.07 -9.35
CA VAL A 441 32.72 -5.89 -9.17
C VAL A 441 33.34 -6.22 -10.51
N VAL A 442 32.57 -6.81 -11.42
CA VAL A 442 33.07 -7.21 -12.76
C VAL A 442 33.57 -6.00 -13.54
N THR A 443 32.80 -4.88 -13.50
CA THR A 443 33.21 -3.65 -14.19
C THR A 443 34.50 -3.07 -13.61
N TYR A 444 34.54 -2.90 -12.29
CA TYR A 444 35.66 -2.26 -11.62
C TYR A 444 36.95 -3.05 -11.74
N TYR A 445 36.96 -4.32 -11.36
CA TYR A 445 38.16 -5.16 -11.45
C TYR A 445 38.54 -5.49 -12.90
N GLY A 446 37.56 -5.65 -13.78
CA GLY A 446 37.83 -5.85 -15.20
C GLY A 446 38.50 -4.63 -15.83
N LEU A 447 38.02 -3.42 -15.54
CA LEU A 447 38.66 -2.19 -16.02
C LEU A 447 40.00 -1.95 -15.34
N ALA A 448 40.15 -2.24 -14.05
CA ALA A 448 41.43 -2.15 -13.35
C ALA A 448 42.48 -3.09 -13.97
N MET A 449 42.12 -4.33 -14.30
CA MET A 449 42.98 -5.27 -14.98
C MET A 449 43.42 -4.72 -16.35
N ILE A 450 42.46 -4.34 -17.19
CA ILE A 450 42.75 -3.87 -18.55
C ILE A 450 43.59 -2.57 -18.52
N PHE A 451 43.15 -1.54 -17.77
CA PHE A 451 43.83 -0.25 -17.83
C PHE A 451 45.10 -0.22 -16.99
N LEU A 452 45.04 -0.64 -15.72
CA LEU A 452 46.16 -0.43 -14.80
C LEU A 452 47.28 -1.47 -14.99
N ILE A 453 46.92 -2.72 -15.31
CA ILE A 453 47.91 -3.81 -15.47
C ILE A 453 48.33 -3.94 -16.93
N ASP A 454 47.39 -4.17 -17.87
CA ASP A 454 47.72 -4.53 -19.25
C ASP A 454 48.18 -3.33 -20.10
N VAL A 455 47.55 -2.12 -19.90
CA VAL A 455 47.85 -0.94 -20.73
C VAL A 455 48.93 -0.06 -20.10
N PHE A 456 48.80 0.27 -18.81
CA PHE A 456 49.72 1.21 -18.16
C PHE A 456 50.86 0.52 -17.39
N HIS A 457 50.85 -0.80 -17.26
CA HIS A 457 51.90 -1.59 -16.61
C HIS A 457 52.30 -1.04 -15.24
N LEU A 458 51.27 -0.67 -14.40
CA LEU A 458 51.50 -0.12 -13.05
C LEU A 458 51.90 -1.17 -12.02
N ALA A 459 51.98 -2.44 -12.44
CA ALA A 459 52.30 -3.58 -11.60
C ALA A 459 53.59 -4.27 -12.04
#